data_6019e15d91eaf4073ad88c2c36fe7ff4
#
_entry.id   6019e15d91eaf4073ad88c2c36fe7ff4
#
_cell.length_a   1.000
_cell.length_b   1.000
_cell.length_c   1.000
_cell.angle_alpha   90.00
_cell.angle_beta   90.00
_cell.angle_gamma   90.00
#
_symmetry.space_group_name_H-M   'P 1'
#
loop_
_entity.id
_entity.type
_entity.pdbx_description
1 polymer ?
#
loop_
_entity_poly.entity_id
_entity_poly.type
_entity_poly.pdbx_seq_one_letter_code
_entity_poly.pdbx_strand_id
1 'polypeptide(L)'
;MRVGIFTESYPPLVNGVSTSILMLEHALTKLGHEVFIITVSDNKKDYVLENNGHILRLPSVNLANCYDYKMTSVYPIKAVNMIKKMNLDVIHSNVEFTVGIFARVVSEQLSIPLVHTYHTNWEDYTHYITKNKKILDDI
;
A
#
# COMPACT_ATOMS: atom_id res chain seq x y z
N MET A 1 -4.67 8.05 17.74
CA MET A 1 -4.94 8.41 16.34
C MET A 1 -5.41 7.19 15.55
N ARG A 2 -6.13 7.42 14.49
CA ARG A 2 -6.54 6.38 13.53
C ARG A 2 -5.60 6.47 12.32
N VAL A 3 -4.74 5.47 12.16
CA VAL A 3 -3.63 5.46 11.19
C VAL A 3 -3.96 4.47 10.08
N GLY A 4 -3.96 4.92 8.84
CA GLY A 4 -4.13 4.06 7.67
C GLY A 4 -2.78 3.78 7.01
N ILE A 5 -2.31 2.54 7.05
CA ILE A 5 -1.08 2.11 6.40
C ILE A 5 -1.43 1.52 5.04
N PHE A 6 -0.94 2.15 3.99
CA PHE A 6 -1.14 1.72 2.60
C PHE A 6 0.12 1.02 2.10
N THR A 7 -0.02 -0.23 1.71
CA THR A 7 1.11 -1.05 1.28
C THR A 7 0.67 -2.17 0.34
N GLU A 8 1.53 -2.55 -0.58
CA GLU A 8 1.36 -3.77 -1.38
C GLU A 8 2.00 -4.98 -0.71
N SER A 9 2.91 -4.73 0.24
CA SER A 9 3.65 -5.77 0.96
C SER A 9 3.06 -5.98 2.35
N TYR A 10 2.20 -6.98 2.46
CA TYR A 10 1.58 -7.39 3.72
C TYR A 10 1.40 -8.92 3.72
N PRO A 11 1.39 -9.60 4.87
CA PRO A 11 1.16 -11.05 4.89
C PRO A 11 -0.10 -11.46 4.10
N PRO A 12 -0.07 -12.59 3.38
CA PRO A 12 0.92 -13.69 3.47
C PRO A 12 2.27 -13.45 2.78
N LEU A 13 2.44 -12.34 2.05
CA LEU A 13 3.73 -11.99 1.47
C LEU A 13 4.75 -11.68 2.57
N VAL A 14 5.92 -12.35 2.53
CA VAL A 14 6.99 -12.17 3.50
C VAL A 14 8.20 -11.54 2.81
N ASN A 15 8.54 -10.32 3.21
CA ASN A 15 9.75 -9.61 2.79
C ASN A 15 10.12 -8.55 3.83
N GLY A 16 11.19 -7.79 3.61
CA GLY A 16 11.63 -6.77 4.56
C GLY A 16 10.60 -5.68 4.80
N VAL A 17 9.84 -5.28 3.77
CA VAL A 17 8.81 -4.25 3.88
C VAL A 17 7.64 -4.76 4.73
N SER A 18 7.12 -5.96 4.45
CA SER A 18 6.01 -6.53 5.22
C SER A 18 6.38 -6.73 6.69
N THR A 19 7.61 -7.14 6.97
CA THR A 19 8.12 -7.27 8.35
C THR A 19 8.16 -5.92 9.04
N SER A 20 8.67 -4.88 8.38
CA SER A 20 8.71 -3.52 8.91
C SER A 20 7.32 -2.99 9.21
N ILE A 21 6.35 -3.26 8.34
CA ILE A 21 4.96 -2.83 8.52
C ILE A 21 4.32 -3.54 9.72
N LEU A 22 4.54 -4.85 9.88
CA LEU A 22 4.03 -5.58 11.03
C LEU A 22 4.60 -5.04 12.35
N MET A 23 5.88 -4.71 12.37
CA MET A 23 6.52 -4.10 13.55
C MET A 23 5.92 -2.72 13.85
N LEU A 24 5.71 -1.90 12.84
CA LEU A 24 5.09 -0.59 12.99
C LEU A 24 3.64 -0.70 13.49
N GLU A 25 2.86 -1.58 12.90
CA GLU A 25 1.47 -1.87 13.31
C GLU A 25 1.42 -2.27 14.78
N HIS A 26 2.28 -3.19 15.19
CA HIS A 26 2.36 -3.63 16.58
C HIS A 26 2.75 -2.49 17.53
N ALA A 27 3.75 -1.71 17.18
CA ALA A 27 4.22 -0.59 18.00
C ALA A 27 3.13 0.50 18.14
N LEU A 28 2.46 0.87 17.07
CA LEU A 28 1.38 1.85 17.09
C LEU A 28 0.19 1.38 17.91
N THR A 29 -0.19 0.12 17.76
CA THR A 29 -1.28 -0.49 18.53
C THR A 29 -0.94 -0.50 20.03
N LYS A 30 0.28 -0.84 20.38
CA LYS A 30 0.76 -0.83 21.77
C LYS A 30 0.74 0.58 22.38
N LEU A 31 0.94 1.62 21.56
CA LEU A 31 0.85 3.02 21.99
C LEU A 31 -0.58 3.54 22.09
N GLY A 32 -1.58 2.72 21.80
CA GLY A 32 -2.99 3.08 21.89
C GLY A 32 -3.59 3.66 20.61
N HIS A 33 -2.87 3.62 19.49
CA HIS A 33 -3.41 4.02 18.19
C HIS A 33 -4.21 2.90 17.55
N GLU A 34 -5.22 3.25 16.78
CA GLU A 34 -5.97 2.28 15.98
C GLU A 34 -5.38 2.25 14.57
N VAL A 35 -4.98 1.06 14.12
CA VAL A 35 -4.27 0.88 12.85
C VAL A 35 -5.17 0.15 11.85
N PHE A 36 -5.26 0.72 10.66
CA PHE A 36 -5.95 0.14 9.51
C PHE A 36 -4.92 -0.16 8.43
N ILE A 37 -5.02 -1.32 7.80
CA ILE A 37 -4.15 -1.73 6.71
C ILE A 37 -4.95 -1.73 5.42
N ILE A 38 -4.47 -1.02 4.41
CA ILE A 38 -5.01 -1.02 3.06
C ILE A 38 -3.95 -1.65 2.15
N THR A 39 -4.26 -2.82 1.66
CA THR A 39 -3.33 -3.64 0.88
C THR A 39 -4.03 -4.31 -0.29
N VAL A 40 -3.37 -5.22 -0.97
CA VAL A 40 -3.91 -5.96 -2.10
C VAL A 40 -4.29 -7.38 -1.69
N SER A 41 -5.28 -7.94 -2.37
CA SER A 41 -5.66 -9.34 -2.19
C SER A 41 -4.71 -10.27 -2.96
N ASP A 42 -4.78 -11.55 -2.65
CA ASP A 42 -4.04 -12.58 -3.36
C ASP A 42 -4.88 -13.13 -4.53
N ASN A 43 -4.81 -12.47 -5.68
CA ASN A 43 -5.53 -12.82 -6.92
C ASN A 43 -7.06 -12.88 -6.78
N LYS A 44 -7.64 -12.11 -5.89
CA LYS A 44 -9.09 -12.04 -5.76
C LYS A 44 -9.64 -10.85 -6.54
N LYS A 45 -10.82 -11.02 -7.11
CA LYS A 45 -11.52 -9.98 -7.87
C LYS A 45 -12.36 -9.06 -7.00
N ASP A 46 -12.57 -9.41 -5.74
CA ASP A 46 -13.43 -8.69 -4.82
C ASP A 46 -12.64 -8.02 -3.70
N TYR A 47 -13.26 -7.00 -3.12
CA TYR A 47 -12.79 -6.37 -1.90
C TYR A 47 -13.01 -7.31 -0.72
N VAL A 48 -12.00 -7.43 0.14
CA VAL A 48 -12.07 -8.28 1.34
C VAL A 48 -11.76 -7.43 2.56
N LEU A 49 -12.63 -7.50 3.56
CA LEU A 49 -12.39 -6.93 4.88
C LEU A 49 -12.04 -8.04 5.85
N GLU A 50 -10.94 -7.87 6.55
CA GLU A 50 -10.45 -8.81 7.57
C GLU A 50 -10.26 -8.09 8.89
N ASN A 51 -10.08 -8.85 9.96
CA ASN A 51 -9.77 -8.34 11.29
C ASN A 51 -10.73 -7.23 11.75
N ASN A 52 -12.03 -7.53 11.74
CA ASN A 52 -13.09 -6.58 12.14
C ASN A 52 -13.05 -5.26 11.37
N GLY A 53 -12.74 -5.31 10.09
CA GLY A 53 -12.69 -4.14 9.23
C GLY A 53 -11.39 -3.32 9.31
N HIS A 54 -10.37 -3.82 10.00
CA HIS A 54 -9.07 -3.14 10.12
C HIS A 54 -8.11 -3.47 8.99
N ILE A 55 -8.39 -4.49 8.18
CA ILE A 55 -7.61 -4.84 7.01
C ILE A 55 -8.52 -4.82 5.79
N LEU A 56 -8.26 -3.93 4.87
CA LEU A 56 -8.95 -3.86 3.57
C LEU A 56 -8.00 -4.35 2.49
N ARG A 57 -8.41 -5.43 1.81
CA ARG A 57 -7.67 -5.96 0.66
C ARG A 57 -8.40 -5.57 -0.63
N LEU A 58 -7.67 -4.86 -1.48
CA LEU A 58 -8.17 -4.40 -2.77
C LEU A 58 -8.05 -5.51 -3.81
N PRO A 59 -8.97 -5.58 -4.79
CA PRO A 59 -8.83 -6.49 -5.93
C PRO A 59 -7.50 -6.25 -6.62
N SER A 60 -6.80 -7.31 -7.00
CA SER A 60 -5.50 -7.21 -7.65
C SER A 60 -5.30 -8.22 -8.75
N VAL A 61 -4.38 -7.91 -9.65
CA VAL A 61 -3.89 -8.81 -10.69
C VAL A 61 -2.38 -8.93 -10.58
N ASN A 62 -1.85 -10.11 -10.85
CA ASN A 62 -0.41 -10.31 -10.89
C ASN A 62 0.17 -9.70 -12.17
N LEU A 63 1.27 -8.95 -12.04
CA LEU A 63 2.11 -8.59 -13.16
C LEU A 63 3.02 -9.77 -13.48
N ALA A 64 2.74 -10.43 -14.61
CA ALA A 64 3.36 -11.72 -14.99
C ALA A 64 4.89 -11.70 -15.13
N ASN A 65 5.52 -10.53 -15.26
CA ASN A 65 6.95 -10.38 -15.50
C ASN A 65 7.70 -9.55 -14.46
N CYS A 66 7.07 -9.21 -13.34
CA CYS A 66 7.67 -8.36 -12.30
C CYS A 66 7.50 -9.02 -10.92
N TYR A 67 8.40 -9.91 -10.55
CA TYR A 67 8.66 -10.37 -9.17
C TYR A 67 7.43 -10.43 -8.25
N ASP A 68 6.42 -11.23 -8.57
CA ASP A 68 5.18 -11.38 -7.76
C ASP A 68 4.47 -10.06 -7.45
N TYR A 69 4.70 -9.03 -8.29
CA TYR A 69 4.10 -7.74 -8.10
C TYR A 69 2.60 -7.78 -8.40
N LYS A 70 1.80 -7.34 -7.43
CA LYS A 70 0.35 -7.26 -7.56
C LYS A 70 -0.04 -5.81 -7.80
N MET A 71 -0.83 -5.56 -8.83
CA MET A 71 -1.36 -4.25 -9.13
C MET A 71 -2.85 -4.20 -8.86
N THR A 72 -3.29 -3.09 -8.30
CA THR A 72 -4.69 -2.73 -8.21
C THR A 72 -4.97 -1.53 -9.11
N SER A 73 -6.23 -1.16 -9.24
CA SER A 73 -6.60 0.11 -9.87
C SER A 73 -6.04 1.28 -9.05
N VAL A 74 -5.56 2.31 -9.73
CA VAL A 74 -5.09 3.54 -9.05
C VAL A 74 -6.24 4.31 -8.40
N TYR A 75 -7.48 3.99 -8.76
CA TYR A 75 -8.67 4.62 -8.22
C TYR A 75 -9.81 3.60 -8.02
N PRO A 76 -9.71 2.71 -7.04
CA PRO A 76 -10.83 1.81 -6.71
C PRO A 76 -11.91 2.58 -5.95
N ILE A 77 -12.91 3.06 -6.67
CA ILE A 77 -13.97 3.95 -6.14
C ILE A 77 -14.66 3.38 -4.90
N LYS A 78 -14.98 2.09 -4.93
CA LYS A 78 -15.62 1.42 -3.79
C LYS A 78 -14.76 1.48 -2.53
N ALA A 79 -13.44 1.36 -2.68
CA ALA A 79 -12.51 1.43 -1.57
C ALA A 79 -12.48 2.82 -0.92
N VAL A 80 -12.60 3.89 -1.70
CA VAL A 80 -12.64 5.27 -1.15
C VAL A 80 -13.79 5.39 -0.14
N ASN A 81 -14.97 4.89 -0.46
CA ASN A 81 -16.11 4.92 0.46
C ASN A 81 -15.88 4.08 1.71
N MET A 82 -15.23 2.93 1.56
CA MET A 82 -14.88 2.07 2.69
C MET A 82 -13.87 2.75 3.61
N ILE A 83 -12.85 3.39 3.04
CA ILE A 83 -11.82 4.10 3.79
C ILE A 83 -12.39 5.34 4.47
N LYS A 84 -13.31 6.06 3.83
CA LYS A 84 -13.98 7.20 4.43
C LYS A 84 -14.63 6.84 5.77
N LYS A 85 -15.22 5.66 5.87
CA LYS A 85 -15.84 5.15 7.09
C LYS A 85 -14.86 4.83 8.21
N MET A 86 -13.58 4.66 7.86
CA MET A 86 -12.52 4.40 8.85
C MET A 86 -12.15 5.64 9.66
N ASN A 87 -12.49 6.84 9.19
CA ASN A 87 -12.18 8.12 9.84
C ASN A 87 -10.70 8.26 10.19
N LEU A 88 -9.84 8.09 9.19
CA LEU A 88 -8.40 8.13 9.38
C LEU A 88 -7.91 9.54 9.73
N ASP A 89 -7.00 9.63 10.67
CA ASP A 89 -6.32 10.88 11.04
C ASP A 89 -5.06 11.13 10.21
N VAL A 90 -4.41 10.06 9.77
CA VAL A 90 -3.20 10.12 8.95
C VAL A 90 -3.13 8.90 8.04
N ILE A 91 -2.58 9.11 6.85
CA ILE A 91 -2.27 8.06 5.88
C ILE A 91 -0.76 7.90 5.83
N HIS A 92 -0.29 6.66 6.02
CA HIS A 92 1.11 6.31 5.90
C HIS A 92 1.30 5.40 4.68
N SER A 93 1.86 5.95 3.61
CA SER A 93 2.17 5.22 2.38
C SER A 93 3.56 4.60 2.47
N ASN A 94 3.68 3.35 2.06
CA ASN A 94 4.93 2.59 2.11
C ASN A 94 5.37 2.08 0.73
N VAL A 95 4.67 2.47 -0.33
CA VAL A 95 4.94 2.01 -1.69
C VAL A 95 4.74 3.16 -2.69
N GLU A 96 5.40 3.06 -3.84
CA GLU A 96 5.37 4.08 -4.89
C GLU A 96 4.42 3.72 -6.05
N PHE A 97 3.95 2.46 -6.11
CA PHE A 97 3.13 1.98 -7.22
C PHE A 97 1.63 2.25 -7.02
N THR A 98 0.77 1.37 -7.50
CA THR A 98 -0.66 1.62 -7.57
C THR A 98 -1.31 1.93 -6.23
N VAL A 99 -0.94 1.21 -5.17
CA VAL A 99 -1.44 1.48 -3.82
C VAL A 99 -0.92 2.81 -3.30
N GLY A 100 0.32 3.18 -3.62
CA GLY A 100 0.89 4.48 -3.26
C GLY A 100 0.19 5.64 -3.96
N ILE A 101 -0.09 5.49 -5.25
CA ILE A 101 -0.88 6.49 -6.01
C ILE A 101 -2.28 6.61 -5.40
N PHE A 102 -2.91 5.50 -5.10
CA PHE A 102 -4.22 5.47 -4.47
C PHE A 102 -4.20 6.15 -3.09
N ALA A 103 -3.16 5.95 -2.30
CA ALA A 103 -2.99 6.63 -1.01
C ALA A 103 -2.99 8.16 -1.17
N ARG A 104 -2.31 8.68 -2.18
CA ARG A 104 -2.30 10.12 -2.49
C ARG A 104 -3.67 10.62 -2.90
N VAL A 105 -4.36 9.86 -3.74
CA VAL A 105 -5.73 10.22 -4.17
C VAL A 105 -6.67 10.29 -2.96
N VAL A 106 -6.63 9.30 -2.09
CA VAL A 106 -7.45 9.28 -0.87
C VAL A 106 -7.11 10.44 0.05
N SER A 107 -5.81 10.71 0.24
CA SER A 107 -5.33 11.84 1.04
C SER A 107 -5.92 13.17 0.54
N GLU A 108 -5.88 13.41 -0.75
CA GLU A 108 -6.43 14.62 -1.34
C GLU A 108 -7.95 14.70 -1.23
N GLN A 109 -8.64 13.62 -1.58
CA GLN A 109 -10.10 13.60 -1.61
C GLN A 109 -10.73 13.69 -0.23
N LEU A 110 -10.14 13.04 0.77
CA LEU A 110 -10.65 13.04 2.13
C LEU A 110 -9.98 14.07 3.03
N SER A 111 -9.05 14.88 2.49
CA SER A 111 -8.29 15.89 3.23
C SER A 111 -7.58 15.32 4.46
N ILE A 112 -6.92 14.18 4.28
CA ILE A 112 -6.19 13.48 5.33
C ILE A 112 -4.69 13.67 5.08
N PRO A 113 -3.90 14.08 6.09
CA PRO A 113 -2.44 14.20 5.94
C PRO A 113 -1.80 12.90 5.51
N LEU A 114 -0.79 12.98 4.64
CA LEU A 114 -0.06 11.82 4.13
C LEU A 114 1.41 11.90 4.53
N VAL A 115 1.92 10.79 5.06
CA VAL A 115 3.33 10.54 5.31
C VAL A 115 3.77 9.39 4.41
N HIS A 116 4.96 9.48 3.84
CA HIS A 116 5.49 8.44 2.96
C HIS A 116 6.83 7.93 3.49
N THR A 117 6.98 6.61 3.57
CA THR A 117 8.26 5.98 3.84
C THR A 117 8.80 5.35 2.56
N TYR A 118 10.01 5.76 2.21
CA TYR A 118 10.72 5.28 1.04
C TYR A 118 11.58 4.08 1.43
N HIS A 119 11.15 2.88 1.05
CA HIS A 119 11.84 1.63 1.41
C HIS A 119 12.91 1.22 0.40
N THR A 120 12.79 1.67 -0.86
CA THR A 120 13.64 1.22 -1.95
C THR A 120 14.11 2.40 -2.77
N ASN A 121 15.42 2.53 -2.97
CA ASN A 121 15.94 3.46 -3.95
C ASN A 121 15.79 2.87 -5.35
N TRP A 122 14.77 3.29 -6.08
CA TRP A 122 14.43 2.75 -7.39
C TRP A 122 15.51 3.00 -8.45
N GLU A 123 16.31 4.04 -8.30
CA GLU A 123 17.45 4.28 -9.18
C GLU A 123 18.44 3.11 -9.15
N ASP A 124 18.64 2.51 -7.98
CA ASP A 124 19.52 1.36 -7.81
C ASP A 124 18.92 0.05 -8.32
N TYR A 125 17.60 -0.02 -8.48
CA TYR A 125 16.88 -1.26 -8.82
C TYR A 125 16.26 -1.26 -10.21
N THR A 126 16.25 -0.15 -10.93
CA THR A 126 15.62 -0.05 -12.25
C THR A 126 16.28 -0.94 -13.29
N HIS A 127 17.55 -1.31 -13.12
CA HIS A 127 18.25 -2.25 -14.00
C HIS A 127 17.63 -3.67 -13.96
N TYR A 128 16.88 -4.03 -12.94
CA TYR A 128 16.12 -5.30 -12.89
C TYR A 128 14.86 -5.27 -13.75
N ILE A 129 14.35 -4.09 -14.06
CA ILE A 129 13.12 -3.91 -14.82
C ILE A 129 13.39 -3.77 -16.29
N THR A 130 14.50 -3.15 -16.67
CA THR A 130 14.92 -2.99 -18.06
C THR A 130 16.41 -3.23 -18.22
N LYS A 131 16.77 -3.85 -19.36
CA LYS A 131 18.16 -4.06 -19.74
C LYS A 131 18.77 -2.85 -20.48
N ASN A 132 17.97 -1.82 -20.75
CA ASN A 132 18.42 -0.65 -21.50
C ASN A 132 18.68 0.52 -20.52
N LYS A 133 19.95 0.67 -20.17
CA LYS A 133 20.40 1.70 -19.24
C LYS A 133 20.05 3.13 -19.69
N LYS A 134 20.02 3.38 -21.01
CA LYS A 134 19.70 4.69 -21.54
C LYS A 134 18.27 5.13 -21.25
N ILE A 135 17.34 4.17 -21.22
CA ILE A 135 15.94 4.44 -20.84
C ILE A 135 15.84 4.78 -19.36
N LEU A 136 16.69 4.18 -18.52
CA LEU A 136 16.70 4.41 -17.09
C LEU A 136 17.22 5.79 -16.72
N ASP A 137 18.22 6.26 -17.43
CA ASP A 137 18.83 7.57 -17.19
C ASP A 137 17.89 8.73 -17.57
N ASP A 138 16.85 8.46 -18.40
CA ASP A 138 15.83 9.42 -18.83
C ASP A 138 14.58 9.44 -17.91
N ILE A 139 14.49 8.54 -16.96
CA ILE A 139 13.41 8.46 -15.98
C ILE A 139 13.76 9.25 -14.73
#